data_e9cc74c5e769caeb43f7f1a49db5b9f3
#
_entry.id   e9cc74c5e769caeb43f7f1a49db5b9f3
#
_cell.length_a   1.000
_cell.length_b   1.000
_cell.length_c   1.000
_cell.angle_alpha   90.00
_cell.angle_beta   90.00
_cell.angle_gamma   90.00
#
_symmetry.space_group_name_H-M   'P 1'
#
loop_
_entity.id
_entity.type
_entity.pdbx_description
1 polymer ?
#
loop_
_entity_poly.entity_id
_entity_poly.type
_entity_poly.pdbx_seq_one_letter_code
_entity_poly.pdbx_strand_id
1 'polypeptide(L)'
;MVLQAKEISKFFHDPFDIQVLKKINFTIERGEFTSVIGKSGCGKSTLLYILSTMDTDYEGELLIDGQVMRGKKEGELARVRNAKIGFVFQFHYLLNEFSVLKNVMLPGLKLNQLSSTEVEHNAYEKLRILGIQDEALKMPNQLSGGQKQRVAIARALINNPLIVMGDEPTGNLDKKNTEIVFDIFKELAEEFGQSLLIVTHDNEFAEKTHRIIEMEDGAIIRS
;
A
#
# COMPACT_ATOMS: atom_id res chain seq x y z
N MET A 1 -4.03 -5.32 16.41
CA MET A 1 -2.73 -5.28 15.71
C MET A 1 -2.85 -6.00 14.38
N VAL A 2 -2.50 -5.32 13.28
CA VAL A 2 -2.52 -5.85 11.90
C VAL A 2 -1.11 -6.23 11.48
N LEU A 3 -0.12 -5.38 11.83
CA LEU A 3 1.27 -5.53 11.46
C LEU A 3 2.18 -5.21 12.64
N GLN A 4 3.27 -5.95 12.76
CA GLN A 4 4.33 -5.68 13.73
C GLN A 4 5.70 -5.88 13.09
N ALA A 5 6.54 -4.86 13.17
CA ALA A 5 7.97 -4.90 12.86
C ALA A 5 8.76 -5.00 14.16
N LYS A 6 9.69 -5.95 14.25
CA LYS A 6 10.57 -6.17 15.39
C LYS A 6 12.02 -6.25 14.94
N GLU A 7 12.84 -5.30 15.37
CA GLU A 7 14.28 -5.26 15.10
C GLU A 7 14.63 -5.38 13.60
N ILE A 8 13.75 -4.84 12.71
CA ILE A 8 13.97 -4.91 11.28
C ILE A 8 15.21 -4.12 10.90
N SER A 9 16.21 -4.82 10.34
CA SER A 9 17.42 -4.22 9.78
C SER A 9 17.63 -4.68 8.36
N LYS A 10 18.15 -3.79 7.50
CA LYS A 10 18.42 -4.08 6.09
C LYS A 10 19.80 -3.59 5.69
N PHE A 11 20.54 -4.47 5.03
CA PHE A 11 21.84 -4.20 4.43
C PHE A 11 21.77 -4.41 2.92
N PHE A 12 22.49 -3.57 2.18
CA PHE A 12 22.84 -3.80 0.79
C PHE A 12 24.35 -4.04 0.72
N HIS A 13 24.79 -5.04 -0.05
CA HIS A 13 26.16 -5.52 -0.08
C HIS A 13 26.91 -5.21 -1.38
N ASP A 14 26.28 -4.51 -2.34
CA ASP A 14 26.88 -4.18 -3.63
C ASP A 14 26.78 -2.67 -3.92
N PRO A 15 27.88 -1.96 -4.21
CA PRO A 15 29.30 -2.40 -4.19
C PRO A 15 29.94 -2.38 -2.78
N PHE A 16 29.29 -1.81 -1.78
CA PHE A 16 29.75 -1.70 -0.38
C PHE A 16 28.62 -2.08 0.56
N ASP A 17 28.98 -2.50 1.77
CA ASP A 17 28.02 -2.76 2.84
C ASP A 17 27.41 -1.44 3.33
N ILE A 18 26.13 -1.24 3.03
CA ILE A 18 25.38 -0.08 3.48
C ILE A 18 24.18 -0.57 4.29
N GLN A 19 24.13 -0.17 5.56
CA GLN A 19 22.95 -0.40 6.39
C GLN A 19 21.91 0.68 6.11
N VAL A 20 20.78 0.28 5.50
CA VAL A 20 19.68 1.20 5.13
C VAL A 20 18.60 1.26 6.20
N LEU A 21 18.36 0.16 6.94
CA LEU A 21 17.42 0.14 8.07
C LEU A 21 18.12 -0.34 9.33
N LYS A 22 17.86 0.31 10.46
CA LYS A 22 18.54 0.13 11.74
C LYS A 22 17.53 -0.19 12.84
N LYS A 23 17.28 -1.48 13.09
CA LYS A 23 16.45 -1.99 14.21
C LYS A 23 15.09 -1.31 14.31
N ILE A 24 14.35 -1.29 13.21
CA ILE A 24 13.01 -0.68 13.16
C ILE A 24 12.03 -1.48 14.00
N ASN A 25 11.34 -0.78 14.89
CA ASN A 25 10.34 -1.36 15.80
C ASN A 25 9.07 -0.51 15.78
N PHE A 26 7.92 -1.06 15.38
CA PHE A 26 6.60 -0.46 15.53
C PHE A 26 5.48 -1.47 15.25
N THR A 27 4.26 -1.07 15.57
CA THR A 27 3.04 -1.83 15.29
C THR A 27 2.04 -0.94 14.56
N ILE A 28 1.14 -1.56 13.78
CA ILE A 28 -0.05 -0.94 13.20
C ILE A 28 -1.29 -1.65 13.74
N GLU A 29 -2.21 -0.87 14.30
CA GLU A 29 -3.47 -1.39 14.81
C GLU A 29 -4.56 -1.43 13.72
N ARG A 30 -5.67 -2.13 13.99
CA ARG A 30 -6.80 -2.14 13.06
C ARG A 30 -7.45 -0.77 12.98
N GLY A 31 -7.75 -0.32 11.75
CA GLY A 31 -8.34 0.99 11.47
C GLY A 31 -7.38 2.17 11.68
N GLU A 32 -6.11 1.92 11.98
CA GLU A 32 -5.11 2.98 12.15
C GLU A 32 -4.67 3.54 10.79
N PHE A 33 -4.72 4.85 10.64
CA PHE A 33 -4.16 5.58 9.49
C PHE A 33 -2.82 6.19 9.89
N THR A 34 -1.74 5.55 9.47
CA THR A 34 -0.36 5.93 9.82
C THR A 34 0.38 6.43 8.59
N SER A 35 1.06 7.56 8.73
CA SER A 35 2.03 8.07 7.75
C SER A 35 3.46 7.81 8.18
N VAL A 36 4.33 7.48 7.22
CA VAL A 36 5.78 7.39 7.41
C VAL A 36 6.41 8.53 6.62
N ILE A 37 7.07 9.44 7.33
CA ILE A 37 7.76 10.61 6.76
C ILE A 37 9.26 10.54 6.99
N GLY A 38 10.00 11.39 6.29
CA GLY A 38 11.45 11.54 6.42
C GLY A 38 12.10 11.98 5.11
N LYS A 39 13.37 12.37 5.17
CA LYS A 39 14.14 12.84 4.01
C LYS A 39 14.23 11.78 2.92
N SER A 40 14.42 12.19 1.66
CA SER A 40 14.69 11.26 0.57
C SER A 40 15.92 10.40 0.89
N GLY A 41 15.85 9.11 0.59
CA GLY A 41 16.94 8.17 0.85
C GLY A 41 17.05 7.64 2.29
N CYS A 42 16.20 8.06 3.25
CA CYS A 42 16.29 7.57 4.65
C CYS A 42 15.74 6.14 4.86
N GLY A 43 15.31 5.42 3.79
CA GLY A 43 14.90 4.02 3.87
C GLY A 43 13.39 3.75 3.88
N LYS A 44 12.52 4.76 3.70
CA LYS A 44 11.04 4.60 3.76
C LYS A 44 10.48 3.55 2.78
N SER A 45 10.82 3.67 1.50
CA SER A 45 10.35 2.71 0.48
C SER A 45 10.94 1.31 0.72
N THR A 46 12.22 1.23 1.16
CA THR A 46 12.84 -0.06 1.56
C THR A 46 12.05 -0.71 2.70
N LEU A 47 11.71 0.07 3.73
CA LEU A 47 10.88 -0.40 4.83
C LEU A 47 9.53 -0.89 4.30
N LEU A 48 8.85 -0.10 3.46
CA LEU A 48 7.54 -0.45 2.92
C LEU A 48 7.57 -1.74 2.10
N TYR A 49 8.64 -1.99 1.32
CA TYR A 49 8.80 -3.22 0.53
C TYR A 49 9.02 -4.45 1.42
N ILE A 50 9.73 -4.30 2.54
CA ILE A 50 9.84 -5.38 3.55
C ILE A 50 8.48 -5.64 4.18
N LEU A 51 7.77 -4.61 4.65
CA LEU A 51 6.47 -4.73 5.30
C LEU A 51 5.41 -5.34 4.38
N SER A 52 5.50 -5.06 3.08
CA SER A 52 4.62 -5.66 2.06
C SER A 52 5.06 -7.05 1.62
N THR A 53 6.13 -7.60 2.21
CA THR A 53 6.75 -8.90 1.85
C THR A 53 7.30 -8.98 0.42
N MET A 54 7.53 -7.84 -0.24
CA MET A 54 8.16 -7.76 -1.56
C MET A 54 9.69 -7.94 -1.47
N ASP A 55 10.30 -7.42 -0.40
CA ASP A 55 11.70 -7.70 -0.05
C ASP A 55 11.73 -8.64 1.16
N THR A 56 12.40 -9.77 1.00
CA THR A 56 12.50 -10.83 2.03
C THR A 56 13.88 -10.94 2.65
N ASP A 57 14.83 -10.15 2.14
CA ASP A 57 16.21 -10.11 2.62
C ASP A 57 16.35 -9.00 3.69
N TYR A 58 16.05 -9.36 4.94
CA TYR A 58 16.18 -8.49 6.11
C TYR A 58 16.46 -9.30 7.37
N GLU A 59 16.99 -8.65 8.39
CA GLU A 59 17.10 -9.17 9.75
C GLU A 59 15.90 -8.73 10.59
N GLY A 60 15.64 -9.44 11.69
CA GLY A 60 14.51 -9.15 12.56
C GLY A 60 13.28 -10.00 12.22
N GLU A 61 12.11 -9.58 12.67
CA GLU A 61 10.87 -10.31 12.52
C GLU A 61 9.73 -9.39 12.06
N LEU A 62 9.03 -9.81 11.00
CA LEU A 62 7.78 -9.19 10.53
C LEU A 62 6.61 -10.13 10.82
N LEU A 63 5.59 -9.61 11.52
CA LEU A 63 4.32 -10.30 11.72
C LEU A 63 3.20 -9.56 10.99
N ILE A 64 2.36 -10.31 10.27
CA ILE A 64 1.13 -9.82 9.64
C ILE A 64 -0.01 -10.70 10.13
N ASP A 65 -1.03 -10.10 10.76
CA ASP A 65 -2.15 -10.82 11.38
C ASP A 65 -1.66 -11.93 12.35
N GLY A 66 -0.66 -11.61 13.18
CA GLY A 66 -0.03 -12.52 14.14
C GLY A 66 0.84 -13.61 13.54
N GLN A 67 0.98 -13.71 12.23
CA GLN A 67 1.80 -14.72 11.57
C GLN A 67 3.18 -14.16 11.22
N VAL A 68 4.24 -14.89 11.52
CA VAL A 68 5.62 -14.56 11.15
C VAL A 68 5.79 -14.74 9.64
N MET A 69 6.35 -13.73 8.98
CA MET A 69 6.59 -13.75 7.52
C MET A 69 7.95 -14.30 7.15
N ARG A 70 8.96 -14.13 8.00
CA ARG A 70 10.32 -14.62 7.76
C ARG A 70 10.34 -16.14 7.62
N GLY A 71 11.06 -16.64 6.62
CA GLY A 71 11.20 -18.08 6.35
C GLY A 71 10.04 -18.71 5.56
N LYS A 72 8.98 -17.96 5.24
CA LYS A 72 7.92 -18.43 4.34
C LYS A 72 8.45 -18.53 2.90
N LYS A 73 7.91 -19.49 2.15
CA LYS A 73 8.21 -19.64 0.72
C LYS A 73 7.55 -18.50 -0.09
N GLU A 74 8.14 -18.15 -1.24
CA GLU A 74 7.62 -17.07 -2.10
C GLU A 74 6.14 -17.25 -2.47
N GLY A 75 5.69 -18.47 -2.77
CA GLY A 75 4.28 -18.75 -3.06
C GLY A 75 3.33 -18.44 -1.89
N GLU A 76 3.78 -18.66 -0.64
CA GLU A 76 3.01 -18.31 0.57
C GLU A 76 2.98 -16.80 0.77
N LEU A 77 4.12 -16.12 0.60
CA LEU A 77 4.22 -14.67 0.67
C LEU A 77 3.38 -13.98 -0.41
N ALA A 78 3.42 -14.48 -1.66
CA ALA A 78 2.60 -13.99 -2.74
C ALA A 78 1.10 -14.11 -2.43
N ARG A 79 0.68 -15.19 -1.76
CA ARG A 79 -0.70 -15.35 -1.30
C ARG A 79 -1.06 -14.37 -0.18
N VAL A 80 -0.16 -14.15 0.78
CA VAL A 80 -0.34 -13.15 1.84
C VAL A 80 -0.47 -11.75 1.24
N ARG A 81 0.44 -11.36 0.32
CA ARG A 81 0.37 -10.08 -0.40
C ARG A 81 -0.99 -9.90 -1.08
N ASN A 82 -1.41 -10.88 -1.85
CA ASN A 82 -2.65 -10.79 -2.61
C ASN A 82 -3.93 -10.79 -1.74
N ALA A 83 -3.91 -11.50 -0.60
CA ALA A 83 -5.08 -11.65 0.26
C ALA A 83 -5.18 -10.59 1.35
N LYS A 84 -4.04 -10.15 1.91
CA LYS A 84 -4.00 -9.36 3.15
C LYS A 84 -3.45 -7.95 2.98
N ILE A 85 -2.79 -7.66 1.86
CA ILE A 85 -2.12 -6.37 1.62
C ILE A 85 -2.64 -5.76 0.31
N GLY A 86 -3.23 -4.56 0.39
CA GLY A 86 -3.45 -3.72 -0.76
C GLY A 86 -2.23 -2.83 -0.97
N PHE A 87 -1.69 -2.74 -2.18
CA PHE A 87 -0.53 -1.88 -2.43
C PHE A 87 -0.84 -0.82 -3.49
N VAL A 88 -0.54 0.44 -3.16
CA VAL A 88 -0.72 1.62 -4.02
C VAL A 88 0.64 2.23 -4.28
N PHE A 89 1.09 2.20 -5.53
CA PHE A 89 2.38 2.75 -5.94
C PHE A 89 2.26 4.22 -6.35
N GLN A 90 3.37 4.92 -6.34
CA GLN A 90 3.51 6.27 -6.89
C GLN A 90 3.17 6.31 -8.40
N PHE A 91 3.62 5.31 -9.16
CA PHE A 91 3.20 5.05 -10.53
C PHE A 91 2.08 4.00 -10.49
N HIS A 92 0.99 4.26 -11.18
CA HIS A 92 -0.25 3.46 -11.06
C HIS A 92 -0.09 2.00 -11.49
N TYR A 93 0.88 1.69 -12.37
CA TYR A 93 1.15 0.35 -12.94
C TYR A 93 -0.13 -0.36 -13.42
N LEU A 94 -1.01 0.40 -14.12
CA LEU A 94 -2.17 -0.17 -14.77
C LEU A 94 -1.75 -0.84 -16.08
N LEU A 95 -2.30 -2.01 -16.36
CA LEU A 95 -2.05 -2.73 -17.59
C LEU A 95 -2.89 -2.10 -18.71
N ASN A 96 -2.22 -1.53 -19.70
CA ASN A 96 -2.87 -0.79 -20.80
C ASN A 96 -3.66 -1.69 -21.75
N GLU A 97 -3.43 -3.00 -21.71
CA GLU A 97 -4.12 -4.03 -22.48
C GLU A 97 -5.49 -4.40 -21.89
N PHE A 98 -5.78 -3.95 -20.68
CA PHE A 98 -7.01 -4.23 -19.95
C PHE A 98 -7.79 -2.96 -19.65
N SER A 99 -9.13 -3.08 -19.68
CA SER A 99 -10.00 -2.00 -19.20
C SER A 99 -9.75 -1.69 -17.72
N VAL A 100 -10.25 -0.55 -17.26
CA VAL A 100 -10.25 -0.17 -15.83
C VAL A 100 -10.81 -1.28 -14.97
N LEU A 101 -12.00 -1.78 -15.31
CA LEU A 101 -12.65 -2.87 -14.59
C LEU A 101 -11.76 -4.12 -14.50
N LYS A 102 -11.19 -4.55 -15.61
CA LYS A 102 -10.31 -5.72 -15.64
C LYS A 102 -9.05 -5.51 -14.81
N ASN A 103 -8.46 -4.30 -14.81
CA ASN A 103 -7.32 -3.97 -13.94
C ASN A 103 -7.67 -4.17 -12.46
N VAL A 104 -8.86 -3.74 -12.03
CA VAL A 104 -9.33 -3.91 -10.64
C VAL A 104 -9.61 -5.39 -10.33
N MET A 105 -10.17 -6.16 -11.26
CA MET A 105 -10.50 -7.57 -11.08
C MET A 105 -9.28 -8.48 -10.91
N LEU A 106 -8.12 -8.13 -11.50
CA LEU A 106 -6.95 -9.03 -11.60
C LEU A 106 -6.54 -9.69 -10.27
N PRO A 107 -6.36 -8.94 -9.14
CA PRO A 107 -5.97 -9.58 -7.88
C PRO A 107 -7.05 -10.52 -7.33
N GLY A 108 -8.34 -10.19 -7.52
CA GLY A 108 -9.46 -11.02 -7.10
C GLY A 108 -9.51 -12.34 -7.87
N LEU A 109 -9.36 -12.27 -9.20
CA LEU A 109 -9.27 -13.47 -10.06
C LEU A 109 -8.05 -14.33 -9.69
N LYS A 110 -6.91 -13.70 -9.38
CA LYS A 110 -5.69 -14.41 -8.96
C LYS A 110 -5.83 -15.08 -7.60
N LEU A 111 -6.59 -14.49 -6.67
CA LEU A 111 -6.85 -15.07 -5.36
C LEU A 111 -7.73 -16.34 -5.47
N ASN A 112 -8.61 -16.38 -6.48
CA ASN A 112 -9.44 -17.52 -6.83
C ASN A 112 -10.30 -18.06 -5.67
N GLN A 113 -10.90 -17.15 -4.89
CA GLN A 113 -11.82 -17.49 -3.79
C GLN A 113 -13.28 -17.23 -4.15
N LEU A 114 -13.53 -16.41 -5.18
CA LEU A 114 -14.84 -16.03 -5.70
C LEU A 114 -14.94 -16.37 -7.19
N SER A 115 -16.14 -16.53 -7.69
CA SER A 115 -16.39 -16.65 -9.13
C SER A 115 -16.04 -15.35 -9.86
N SER A 116 -15.79 -15.43 -11.16
CA SER A 116 -15.49 -14.25 -11.98
C SER A 116 -16.60 -13.19 -11.91
N THR A 117 -17.87 -13.62 -11.87
CA THR A 117 -19.02 -12.73 -11.74
C THR A 117 -19.05 -11.99 -10.41
N GLU A 118 -18.73 -12.67 -9.31
CA GLU A 118 -18.63 -12.04 -7.98
C GLU A 118 -17.46 -11.07 -7.91
N VAL A 119 -16.30 -11.42 -8.48
CA VAL A 119 -15.15 -10.52 -8.57
C VAL A 119 -15.49 -9.28 -9.40
N GLU A 120 -16.21 -9.45 -10.52
CA GLU A 120 -16.66 -8.33 -11.36
C GLU A 120 -17.60 -7.41 -10.60
N HIS A 121 -18.60 -7.95 -9.90
CA HIS A 121 -19.51 -7.18 -9.07
C HIS A 121 -18.75 -6.39 -8.00
N ASN A 122 -17.83 -7.05 -7.27
CA ASN A 122 -17.00 -6.40 -6.26
C ASN A 122 -16.12 -5.29 -6.85
N ALA A 123 -15.61 -5.49 -8.06
CA ALA A 123 -14.80 -4.48 -8.74
C ALA A 123 -15.63 -3.23 -9.10
N TYR A 124 -16.84 -3.40 -9.58
CA TYR A 124 -17.77 -2.29 -9.82
C TYR A 124 -18.08 -1.54 -8.52
N GLU A 125 -18.32 -2.25 -7.41
CA GLU A 125 -18.56 -1.63 -6.10
C GLU A 125 -17.34 -0.82 -5.62
N LYS A 126 -16.12 -1.34 -5.77
CA LYS A 126 -14.91 -0.57 -5.42
C LYS A 126 -14.77 0.68 -6.31
N LEU A 127 -15.04 0.58 -7.61
CA LEU A 127 -15.02 1.73 -8.51
C LEU A 127 -16.12 2.75 -8.13
N ARG A 128 -17.30 2.30 -7.70
CA ARG A 128 -18.40 3.16 -7.26
C ARG A 128 -18.05 3.94 -6.00
N ILE A 129 -17.51 3.28 -4.97
CA ILE A 129 -17.05 3.92 -3.73
C ILE A 129 -16.02 5.02 -4.03
N LEU A 130 -15.15 4.78 -5.01
CA LEU A 130 -14.11 5.74 -5.41
C LEU A 130 -14.58 6.77 -6.46
N GLY A 131 -15.88 6.81 -6.78
CA GLY A 131 -16.47 7.77 -7.70
C GLY A 131 -15.91 7.71 -9.12
N ILE A 132 -15.63 6.47 -9.63
CA ILE A 132 -15.02 6.27 -10.94
C ILE A 132 -15.67 5.11 -11.74
N GLN A 133 -16.83 4.67 -11.34
CA GLN A 133 -17.55 3.56 -11.99
C GLN A 133 -17.86 3.80 -13.47
N ASP A 134 -18.11 5.06 -13.86
CA ASP A 134 -18.45 5.44 -15.24
C ASP A 134 -17.26 5.23 -16.20
N GLU A 135 -16.06 5.08 -15.66
CA GLU A 135 -14.84 4.83 -16.41
C GLU A 135 -14.49 3.33 -16.54
N ALA A 136 -15.33 2.43 -15.98
CA ALA A 136 -15.04 0.99 -15.85
C ALA A 136 -14.64 0.31 -17.17
N LEU A 137 -15.25 0.69 -18.27
CA LEU A 137 -14.98 0.11 -19.59
C LEU A 137 -13.87 0.80 -20.38
N LYS A 138 -13.38 1.95 -19.92
CA LYS A 138 -12.28 2.68 -20.57
C LYS A 138 -10.95 1.96 -20.37
N MET A 139 -9.99 2.29 -21.25
CA MET A 139 -8.60 1.86 -21.12
C MET A 139 -7.81 2.86 -20.28
N PRO A 140 -6.74 2.46 -19.56
CA PRO A 140 -5.98 3.34 -18.69
C PRO A 140 -5.43 4.60 -19.37
N ASN A 141 -5.07 4.52 -20.66
CA ASN A 141 -4.57 5.67 -21.44
C ASN A 141 -5.62 6.76 -21.67
N GLN A 142 -6.90 6.48 -21.45
CA GLN A 142 -8.02 7.42 -21.59
C GLN A 142 -8.32 8.17 -20.27
N LEU A 143 -7.58 7.88 -19.20
CA LEU A 143 -7.80 8.43 -17.88
C LEU A 143 -6.80 9.54 -17.53
N SER A 144 -7.25 10.53 -16.74
CA SER A 144 -6.37 11.49 -16.07
C SER A 144 -5.52 10.82 -14.98
N GLY A 145 -4.46 11.49 -14.50
CA GLY A 145 -3.60 10.99 -13.42
C GLY A 145 -4.38 10.65 -12.14
N GLY A 146 -5.25 11.55 -11.68
CA GLY A 146 -6.10 11.31 -10.50
C GLY A 146 -7.11 10.18 -10.70
N GLN A 147 -7.65 10.00 -11.92
CA GLN A 147 -8.49 8.86 -12.23
C GLN A 147 -7.72 7.55 -12.18
N LYS A 148 -6.51 7.49 -12.75
CA LYS A 148 -5.62 6.32 -12.67
C LYS A 148 -5.30 5.96 -11.23
N GLN A 149 -5.08 6.95 -10.37
CA GLN A 149 -4.79 6.71 -8.95
C GLN A 149 -5.98 6.09 -8.25
N ARG A 150 -7.20 6.58 -8.48
CA ARG A 150 -8.42 5.97 -7.93
C ARG A 150 -8.61 4.53 -8.40
N VAL A 151 -8.29 4.22 -9.66
CA VAL A 151 -8.30 2.83 -10.16
C VAL A 151 -7.24 1.97 -9.45
N ALA A 152 -6.04 2.49 -9.19
CA ALA A 152 -5.00 1.78 -8.45
C ALA A 152 -5.44 1.50 -6.99
N ILE A 153 -6.13 2.45 -6.35
CA ILE A 153 -6.72 2.25 -5.01
C ILE A 153 -7.83 1.20 -5.07
N ALA A 154 -8.75 1.26 -6.06
CA ALA A 154 -9.80 0.23 -6.24
C ALA A 154 -9.20 -1.17 -6.38
N ARG A 155 -8.14 -1.30 -7.19
CA ARG A 155 -7.39 -2.55 -7.36
C ARG A 155 -6.77 -3.04 -6.06
N ALA A 156 -6.22 -2.15 -5.25
CA ALA A 156 -5.65 -2.50 -3.95
C ALA A 156 -6.72 -3.01 -2.95
N LEU A 157 -7.96 -2.55 -3.08
CA LEU A 157 -9.07 -2.88 -2.18
C LEU A 157 -9.90 -4.11 -2.58
N ILE A 158 -9.70 -4.69 -3.78
CA ILE A 158 -10.60 -5.72 -4.33
C ILE A 158 -10.76 -6.96 -3.45
N ASN A 159 -9.70 -7.37 -2.76
CA ASN A 159 -9.66 -8.53 -1.89
C ASN A 159 -9.97 -8.19 -0.41
N ASN A 160 -10.47 -7.01 -0.10
CA ASN A 160 -10.71 -6.51 1.26
C ASN A 160 -9.49 -6.74 2.17
N PRO A 161 -8.33 -6.16 1.86
CA PRO A 161 -7.08 -6.42 2.56
C PRO A 161 -7.15 -5.96 4.03
N LEU A 162 -6.30 -6.54 4.88
CA LEU A 162 -6.16 -6.11 6.27
C LEU A 162 -5.52 -4.73 6.40
N ILE A 163 -4.61 -4.41 5.46
CA ILE A 163 -3.89 -3.14 5.43
C ILE A 163 -3.69 -2.70 3.97
N VAL A 164 -3.85 -1.42 3.71
CA VAL A 164 -3.42 -0.80 2.46
C VAL A 164 -2.13 -0.04 2.72
N MET A 165 -1.12 -0.31 1.89
CA MET A 165 0.19 0.34 1.93
C MET A 165 0.35 1.21 0.70
N GLY A 166 0.84 2.44 0.87
CA GLY A 166 1.08 3.38 -0.22
C GLY A 166 2.50 3.92 -0.22
N ASP A 167 3.18 3.83 -1.37
CA ASP A 167 4.48 4.46 -1.60
C ASP A 167 4.27 5.73 -2.41
N GLU A 168 4.32 6.90 -1.75
CA GLU A 168 4.08 8.23 -2.35
C GLU A 168 2.83 8.29 -3.26
N PRO A 169 1.65 7.87 -2.78
CA PRO A 169 0.48 7.67 -3.64
C PRO A 169 -0.08 8.96 -4.26
N THR A 170 0.39 10.12 -3.81
CA THR A 170 0.01 11.45 -4.31
C THR A 170 1.15 12.18 -5.02
N GLY A 171 2.36 11.61 -5.04
CA GLY A 171 3.58 12.28 -5.50
C GLY A 171 3.59 12.75 -6.97
N ASN A 172 2.71 12.19 -7.81
CA ASN A 172 2.56 12.56 -9.23
C ASN A 172 1.24 13.29 -9.53
N LEU A 173 0.52 13.76 -8.50
CA LEU A 173 -0.76 14.42 -8.65
C LEU A 173 -0.64 15.94 -8.41
N ASP A 174 -1.52 16.70 -9.05
CA ASP A 174 -1.73 18.09 -8.69
C ASP A 174 -2.40 18.22 -7.32
N LYS A 175 -2.39 19.42 -6.75
CA LYS A 175 -2.92 19.68 -5.40
C LYS A 175 -4.38 19.25 -5.25
N LYS A 176 -5.25 19.51 -6.24
CA LYS A 176 -6.67 19.13 -6.20
C LYS A 176 -6.85 17.61 -6.16
N ASN A 177 -6.11 16.86 -6.99
CA ASN A 177 -6.19 15.41 -6.99
C ASN A 177 -5.53 14.80 -5.74
N THR A 178 -4.51 15.44 -5.16
CA THR A 178 -3.93 15.06 -3.87
C THR A 178 -4.97 15.13 -2.75
N GLU A 179 -5.72 16.23 -2.65
CA GLU A 179 -6.80 16.38 -1.68
C GLU A 179 -7.88 15.30 -1.85
N ILE A 180 -8.33 15.04 -3.08
CA ILE A 180 -9.32 13.99 -3.36
C ILE A 180 -8.81 12.61 -2.92
N VAL A 181 -7.56 12.28 -3.20
CA VAL A 181 -6.97 10.98 -2.81
C VAL A 181 -6.80 10.89 -1.30
N PHE A 182 -6.44 12.00 -0.64
CA PHE A 182 -6.39 12.05 0.82
C PHE A 182 -7.77 11.79 1.44
N ASP A 183 -8.80 12.47 0.96
CA ASP A 183 -10.18 12.31 1.46
C ASP A 183 -10.66 10.86 1.28
N ILE A 184 -10.31 10.21 0.17
CA ILE A 184 -10.58 8.78 -0.05
C ILE A 184 -9.89 7.93 1.02
N PHE A 185 -8.60 8.13 1.31
CA PHE A 185 -7.91 7.37 2.35
C PHE A 185 -8.50 7.63 3.73
N LYS A 186 -8.86 8.88 4.03
CA LYS A 186 -9.51 9.26 5.27
C LYS A 186 -10.85 8.54 5.43
N GLU A 187 -11.72 8.56 4.43
CA GLU A 187 -13.00 7.84 4.42
C GLU A 187 -12.80 6.33 4.61
N LEU A 188 -11.82 5.74 3.92
CA LEU A 188 -11.48 4.33 4.09
C LEU A 188 -11.08 3.98 5.52
N ALA A 189 -10.34 4.85 6.20
CA ALA A 189 -9.93 4.62 7.58
C ALA A 189 -11.10 4.85 8.57
N GLU A 190 -11.79 5.99 8.47
CA GLU A 190 -12.78 6.42 9.46
C GLU A 190 -14.13 5.68 9.31
N GLU A 191 -14.61 5.47 8.08
CA GLU A 191 -15.93 4.87 7.84
C GLU A 191 -15.86 3.36 7.59
N PHE A 192 -14.79 2.87 6.94
CA PHE A 192 -14.65 1.44 6.63
C PHE A 192 -13.69 0.71 7.57
N GLY A 193 -13.04 1.42 8.51
CA GLY A 193 -12.08 0.82 9.45
C GLY A 193 -10.87 0.19 8.77
N GLN A 194 -10.50 0.67 7.57
CA GLN A 194 -9.37 0.17 6.82
C GLN A 194 -8.05 0.64 7.46
N SER A 195 -7.15 -0.28 7.77
CA SER A 195 -5.81 0.09 8.23
C SER A 195 -4.99 0.61 7.05
N LEU A 196 -4.30 1.74 7.23
CA LEU A 196 -3.52 2.40 6.19
C LEU A 196 -2.11 2.71 6.67
N LEU A 197 -1.11 2.43 5.84
CA LEU A 197 0.29 2.81 6.05
C LEU A 197 0.80 3.52 4.79
N ILE A 198 0.96 4.83 4.85
CA ILE A 198 1.32 5.66 3.69
C ILE A 198 2.71 6.26 3.91
N VAL A 199 3.62 5.95 3.00
CA VAL A 199 4.90 6.65 2.89
C VAL A 199 4.68 7.92 2.09
N THR A 200 5.09 9.06 2.62
CA THR A 200 5.00 10.35 1.92
C THR A 200 6.09 11.31 2.37
N HIS A 201 6.43 12.27 1.52
CA HIS A 201 7.23 13.45 1.86
C HIS A 201 6.36 14.69 2.07
N ASP A 202 5.05 14.57 1.90
CA ASP A 202 4.08 15.65 2.11
C ASP A 202 3.70 15.73 3.59
N ASN A 203 4.21 16.75 4.27
CA ASN A 203 3.91 16.99 5.68
C ASN A 203 2.46 17.38 5.92
N GLU A 204 1.82 18.15 5.00
CA GLU A 204 0.40 18.52 5.12
C GLU A 204 -0.50 17.28 5.06
N PHE A 205 -0.13 16.31 4.23
CA PHE A 205 -0.79 15.00 4.19
C PHE A 205 -0.61 14.25 5.50
N ALA A 206 0.63 14.16 6.00
CA ALA A 206 0.97 13.37 7.18
C ALA A 206 0.31 13.92 8.46
N GLU A 207 0.26 15.23 8.64
CA GLU A 207 -0.34 15.89 9.81
C GLU A 207 -1.84 15.61 9.98
N LYS A 208 -2.51 15.17 8.92
CA LYS A 208 -3.94 14.83 8.93
C LYS A 208 -4.19 13.35 9.22
N THR A 209 -3.16 12.51 9.39
CA THR A 209 -3.30 11.09 9.70
C THR A 209 -3.35 10.86 11.22
N HIS A 210 -3.78 9.66 11.65
CA HIS A 210 -3.92 9.37 13.08
C HIS A 210 -2.56 9.30 13.79
N ARG A 211 -1.50 8.89 13.07
CA ARG A 211 -0.15 8.73 13.61
C ARG A 211 0.90 9.02 12.56
N ILE A 212 2.00 9.60 13.00
CA ILE A 212 3.17 9.87 12.16
C ILE A 212 4.36 9.09 12.71
N ILE A 213 5.00 8.30 11.84
CA ILE A 213 6.31 7.69 12.08
C ILE A 213 7.34 8.50 11.31
N GLU A 214 8.26 9.13 12.01
CA GLU A 214 9.33 9.91 11.39
C GLU A 214 10.62 9.10 11.34
N MET A 215 11.22 9.03 10.15
CA MET A 215 12.45 8.30 9.88
C MET A 215 13.59 9.23 9.50
N GLU A 216 14.77 8.99 10.08
CA GLU A 216 16.03 9.63 9.70
C GLU A 216 17.15 8.59 9.71
N ASP A 217 18.00 8.60 8.66
CA ASP A 217 19.18 7.73 8.51
C ASP A 217 18.92 6.24 8.83
N GLY A 218 17.79 5.72 8.40
CA GLY A 218 17.41 4.33 8.58
C GLY A 218 16.83 3.95 9.95
N ALA A 219 16.59 4.92 10.82
CA ALA A 219 16.00 4.69 12.14
C ALA A 219 14.70 5.48 12.31
N ILE A 220 13.81 5.00 13.19
CA ILE A 220 12.65 5.77 13.65
C ILE A 220 13.14 6.74 14.75
N ILE A 221 12.90 8.03 14.55
CA ILE A 221 13.23 9.08 15.52
C ILE A 221 12.00 9.56 16.30
N ARG A 222 10.79 9.33 15.76
CA ARG A 222 9.51 9.65 16.40
C ARG A 222 8.41 8.69 15.88
N SER A 223 7.51 8.28 16.76
CA SER A 223 6.35 7.47 16.38
C SER A 223 5.18 7.62 17.38
#